data_0a1ee0c4354c22f700d08f716933532d
#
_entry.id   0a1ee0c4354c22f700d08f716933532d
#
_cell.length_a   1.000
_cell.length_b   1.000
_cell.length_c   1.000
_cell.angle_alpha   90.00
_cell.angle_beta   90.00
_cell.angle_gamma   90.00
#
_symmetry.space_group_name_H-M   'P 1'
#
loop_
_entity.id
_entity.type
_entity.pdbx_description
1 polymer ?
#
loop_
_entity_poly.entity_id
_entity_poly.type
_entity_poly.pdbx_seq_one_letter_code
_entity_poly.pdbx_strand_id
1 'polypeptide(L)'
;MRGEQLLAFGDQVGAYYYNESVKFSHRKSIQWHCCFQAGEKLPNKSEGLRTSFYELKDEENLHYLYQKYYSERRKSKQSVWNDRNHHKRMNDKKIERVPRDHPLHPLNQILYGPPGTGKTYSLVEYALAIIENRRVNDSKQTIHKRKEQMKQYETFVQSGQVVFTTFHQSYGYEEFVQGIRPNLQAQTISFQKTDGIFKQISDRALQHPEKNYVLIIDEINRGNISKIFGELITLLEEDKRIGEINPLVVTLPSGDSFAVPNNLYLIGTMNSADQSISIMDTALRRRFQFIEMPPQADKIENKQLRTVFQILNRYLKRELRNTDLLIGHSFFMNRTEMDLEEIFNQNIIPLLYEYFYNEEEKIRQALECLEKTAFEIDSCSSGRIRIRKKDERNHECTRI
;
A
#
# COMPACT_ATOMS: atom_id res chain seq x y z
N MET A 1 5.77 14.35 -43.81
CA MET A 1 5.12 15.70 -43.88
C MET A 1 4.80 16.03 -45.32
N ARG A 2 3.75 16.78 -45.55
CA ARG A 2 3.32 17.24 -46.86
C ARG A 2 3.18 18.76 -46.81
N GLY A 3 4.19 19.49 -47.34
CA GLY A 3 4.25 20.93 -47.20
C GLY A 3 4.53 21.37 -45.76
N GLU A 4 3.78 22.33 -45.27
CA GLU A 4 3.87 22.87 -43.87
C GLU A 4 3.00 22.13 -42.86
N GLN A 5 2.57 20.90 -43.18
CA GLN A 5 1.65 20.13 -42.30
C GLN A 5 2.37 18.98 -41.65
N LEU A 6 2.15 18.81 -40.37
CA LEU A 6 2.59 17.66 -39.58
C LEU A 6 1.62 16.49 -39.79
N LEU A 7 2.15 15.33 -40.23
CA LEU A 7 1.32 14.14 -40.46
C LEU A 7 1.28 13.21 -39.25
N ALA A 8 2.32 13.18 -38.44
CA ALA A 8 2.43 12.38 -37.25
C ALA A 8 3.49 12.93 -36.32
N PHE A 9 3.38 12.65 -35.02
CA PHE A 9 4.44 12.89 -34.05
C PHE A 9 4.58 11.74 -33.05
N GLY A 10 5.77 11.61 -32.46
CA GLY A 10 6.09 10.56 -31.51
C GLY A 10 7.46 10.77 -30.88
N ASP A 11 7.77 10.00 -29.84
CA ASP A 11 9.04 10.05 -29.15
C ASP A 11 10.05 9.07 -29.76
N GLN A 12 11.31 9.48 -29.83
CA GLN A 12 12.38 8.57 -30.18
C GLN A 12 12.65 7.63 -29.02
N VAL A 13 12.47 6.32 -29.22
CA VAL A 13 12.75 5.28 -28.23
C VAL A 13 13.93 4.44 -28.70
N GLY A 14 14.99 4.38 -27.89
CA GLY A 14 16.20 3.62 -28.20
C GLY A 14 17.27 4.38 -28.99
N ALA A 15 18.39 3.68 -29.19
CA ALA A 15 19.55 4.24 -29.88
C ALA A 15 19.35 4.23 -31.41
N TYR A 16 20.06 5.15 -32.09
CA TYR A 16 20.21 5.10 -33.52
C TYR A 16 20.99 3.84 -33.92
N TYR A 17 20.53 3.15 -34.97
CA TYR A 17 21.22 1.98 -35.49
C TYR A 17 21.28 1.98 -37.03
N TYR A 18 22.30 1.30 -37.58
CA TYR A 18 22.51 1.12 -38.98
C TYR A 18 22.21 -0.34 -39.37
N ASN A 19 21.46 -0.54 -40.47
CA ASN A 19 21.12 -1.87 -40.96
C ASN A 19 21.29 -1.91 -42.49
N GLU A 20 22.31 -2.61 -42.96
CA GLU A 20 22.66 -2.72 -44.36
C GLU A 20 21.67 -3.53 -45.21
N SER A 21 20.87 -4.38 -44.59
CA SER A 21 19.98 -5.32 -45.30
C SER A 21 18.69 -4.70 -45.82
N VAL A 22 18.47 -3.40 -45.63
CA VAL A 22 17.23 -2.72 -46.00
C VAL A 22 17.48 -1.44 -46.81
N LYS A 23 16.49 -1.09 -47.65
CA LYS A 23 16.57 0.05 -48.60
C LYS A 23 16.93 1.39 -47.95
N PHE A 24 16.58 1.60 -46.67
CA PHE A 24 16.99 2.75 -45.85
C PHE A 24 17.80 2.23 -44.67
N SER A 25 19.12 2.32 -44.76
CA SER A 25 20.07 1.72 -43.82
C SER A 25 20.09 2.41 -42.43
N HIS A 26 19.79 3.70 -42.37
CA HIS A 26 19.78 4.48 -41.14
C HIS A 26 18.40 4.41 -40.47
N ARG A 27 18.37 3.99 -39.21
CA ARG A 27 17.13 3.74 -38.46
C ARG A 27 17.09 4.44 -37.10
N LYS A 28 15.89 4.93 -36.74
CA LYS A 28 15.53 5.35 -35.38
C LYS A 28 14.23 4.69 -35.02
N SER A 29 14.15 4.12 -33.83
CA SER A 29 12.90 3.62 -33.31
C SER A 29 12.05 4.79 -32.76
N ILE A 30 10.81 4.88 -33.21
CA ILE A 30 9.88 5.95 -32.83
C ILE A 30 8.64 5.31 -32.24
N GLN A 31 8.25 5.75 -31.05
CA GLN A 31 6.94 5.46 -30.51
C GLN A 31 5.96 6.54 -30.95
N TRP A 32 5.10 6.21 -31.91
CA TRP A 32 4.12 7.14 -32.46
C TRP A 32 3.01 7.45 -31.46
N HIS A 33 2.79 8.72 -31.17
CA HIS A 33 1.70 9.19 -30.33
C HIS A 33 0.43 9.43 -31.12
N CYS A 34 0.55 10.05 -32.28
CA CYS A 34 -0.58 10.38 -33.12
C CYS A 34 -0.19 10.43 -34.60
N CYS A 35 -1.15 10.04 -35.47
CA CYS A 35 -1.07 10.23 -36.91
C CYS A 35 -2.31 11.01 -37.37
N PHE A 36 -2.12 12.11 -38.07
CA PHE A 36 -3.21 12.98 -38.54
C PHE A 36 -3.57 12.62 -39.98
N GLN A 37 -4.83 12.29 -40.25
CA GLN A 37 -5.28 11.89 -41.60
C GLN A 37 -5.18 13.03 -42.63
N ALA A 38 -5.46 14.26 -42.22
CA ALA A 38 -5.43 15.45 -43.05
C ALA A 38 -4.19 16.32 -42.90
N GLY A 39 -3.25 15.93 -42.04
CA GLY A 39 -2.13 16.76 -41.60
C GLY A 39 -2.55 17.86 -40.62
N GLU A 40 -1.61 18.32 -39.80
CA GLU A 40 -1.85 19.31 -38.76
C GLU A 40 -0.99 20.54 -38.97
N LYS A 41 -1.61 21.74 -38.86
CA LYS A 41 -0.91 23.01 -38.90
C LYS A 41 -0.50 23.40 -37.48
N LEU A 42 0.79 23.63 -37.30
CA LEU A 42 1.31 24.07 -36.00
C LEU A 42 1.09 25.57 -35.75
N PRO A 43 0.88 26.01 -34.52
CA PRO A 43 0.71 27.43 -34.16
C PRO A 43 1.88 28.29 -34.61
N ASN A 44 3.10 27.86 -34.31
CA ASN A 44 4.31 28.60 -34.69
C ASN A 44 4.91 28.08 -36.00
N LYS A 45 4.79 28.91 -37.05
CA LYS A 45 5.31 28.58 -38.42
C LYS A 45 6.82 28.75 -38.58
N SER A 46 7.51 29.33 -37.62
CA SER A 46 8.97 29.60 -37.73
C SER A 46 9.81 28.34 -37.59
N GLU A 47 9.23 27.25 -37.05
CA GLU A 47 9.90 25.96 -36.98
C GLU A 47 9.93 25.32 -38.37
N GLY A 48 11.12 25.33 -39.01
CA GLY A 48 11.32 24.95 -40.41
C GLY A 48 11.13 23.47 -40.74
N LEU A 49 9.91 23.05 -41.00
CA LEU A 49 9.49 21.67 -41.28
C LEU A 49 9.82 21.24 -42.71
N ARG A 50 11.08 21.35 -43.16
CA ARG A 50 11.49 21.03 -44.55
C ARG A 50 11.94 19.60 -44.78
N THR A 51 12.09 18.78 -43.75
CA THR A 51 12.56 17.40 -43.82
C THR A 51 11.48 16.40 -43.43
N SER A 52 11.61 15.13 -43.86
CA SER A 52 10.66 14.07 -43.55
C SER A 52 10.57 13.75 -42.07
N PHE A 53 11.63 14.02 -41.29
CA PHE A 53 11.69 13.86 -39.83
C PHE A 53 12.38 15.10 -39.25
N TYR A 54 11.77 15.69 -38.24
CA TYR A 54 12.24 16.88 -37.56
C TYR A 54 11.99 16.77 -36.07
N GLU A 55 12.93 17.20 -35.26
CA GLU A 55 12.77 17.32 -33.83
C GLU A 55 12.04 18.64 -33.50
N LEU A 56 10.85 18.55 -32.94
CA LEU A 56 10.10 19.74 -32.52
C LEU A 56 10.75 20.31 -31.26
N LYS A 57 11.08 21.61 -31.28
CA LYS A 57 11.75 22.32 -30.19
C LYS A 57 10.95 23.51 -29.68
N ASP A 58 10.01 23.97 -30.47
CA ASP A 58 9.17 25.10 -30.10
C ASP A 58 8.16 24.70 -29.03
N GLU A 59 8.19 25.36 -27.88
CA GLU A 59 7.37 25.04 -26.72
C GLU A 59 5.87 25.20 -26.99
N GLU A 60 5.46 26.18 -27.80
CA GLU A 60 4.06 26.45 -28.14
C GLU A 60 3.52 25.34 -29.05
N ASN A 61 4.32 24.87 -30.02
CA ASN A 61 4.00 23.75 -30.88
C ASN A 61 3.90 22.44 -30.10
N LEU A 62 4.85 22.19 -29.20
CA LEU A 62 4.81 21.02 -28.32
C LEU A 62 3.59 21.02 -27.43
N HIS A 63 3.28 22.15 -26.78
CA HIS A 63 2.11 22.30 -25.90
C HIS A 63 0.80 22.09 -26.67
N TYR A 64 0.67 22.66 -27.85
CA TYR A 64 -0.47 22.48 -28.73
C TYR A 64 -0.70 21.01 -29.12
N LEU A 65 0.34 20.30 -29.55
CA LEU A 65 0.27 18.88 -29.92
C LEU A 65 -0.09 18.00 -28.76
N TYR A 66 0.52 18.24 -27.59
CA TYR A 66 0.18 17.50 -26.39
C TYR A 66 -1.27 17.70 -25.97
N GLN A 67 -1.77 18.92 -25.93
CA GLN A 67 -3.17 19.18 -25.63
C GLN A 67 -4.10 18.48 -26.63
N LYS A 68 -3.83 18.57 -27.91
CA LYS A 68 -4.65 17.97 -28.97
C LYS A 68 -4.61 16.43 -28.93
N TYR A 69 -3.42 15.86 -28.78
CA TYR A 69 -3.24 14.42 -28.62
C TYR A 69 -4.03 13.86 -27.44
N TYR A 70 -3.97 14.50 -26.28
CA TYR A 70 -4.73 14.07 -25.11
C TYR A 70 -6.23 14.26 -25.30
N SER A 71 -6.71 15.30 -25.97
CA SER A 71 -8.12 15.50 -26.26
C SER A 71 -8.68 14.46 -27.24
N GLU A 72 -7.93 14.10 -28.28
CA GLU A 72 -8.36 13.08 -29.26
C GLU A 72 -8.30 11.66 -28.68
N ARG A 73 -7.26 11.35 -27.89
CA ARG A 73 -7.16 10.06 -27.19
C ARG A 73 -8.27 9.86 -26.15
N ARG A 74 -8.80 10.95 -25.56
CA ARG A 74 -10.01 10.91 -24.74
C ARG A 74 -11.22 10.55 -25.56
N LYS A 75 -11.43 11.17 -26.71
CA LYS A 75 -12.57 10.89 -27.61
C LYS A 75 -12.52 9.44 -28.11
N SER A 76 -11.37 8.93 -28.56
CA SER A 76 -11.24 7.55 -29.05
C SER A 76 -11.40 6.50 -27.94
N LYS A 77 -10.88 6.74 -26.73
CA LYS A 77 -11.08 5.82 -25.60
C LYS A 77 -12.50 5.87 -25.06
N GLN A 78 -13.14 7.02 -25.08
CA GLN A 78 -14.53 7.17 -24.67
C GLN A 78 -15.50 6.46 -25.64
N SER A 79 -15.21 6.47 -26.95
CA SER A 79 -15.99 5.70 -27.93
C SER A 79 -15.81 4.19 -27.76
N VAL A 80 -14.59 3.71 -27.54
CA VAL A 80 -14.31 2.28 -27.27
C VAL A 80 -14.93 1.81 -25.95
N TRP A 81 -15.01 2.70 -24.96
CA TRP A 81 -15.67 2.42 -23.68
C TRP A 81 -17.19 2.36 -23.83
N ASN A 82 -17.78 3.24 -24.63
CA ASN A 82 -19.22 3.29 -24.91
C ASN A 82 -19.69 2.11 -25.77
N ASP A 83 -18.90 1.65 -26.76
CA ASP A 83 -19.29 0.54 -27.64
C ASP A 83 -19.29 -0.83 -26.93
N ARG A 84 -18.47 -1.02 -25.89
CA ARG A 84 -18.43 -2.27 -25.12
C ARG A 84 -19.46 -2.36 -24.00
N ASN A 85 -20.06 -1.24 -23.58
CA ASN A 85 -21.05 -1.19 -22.49
C ASN A 85 -22.51 -1.12 -22.97
N HIS A 86 -22.82 -1.55 -24.20
CA HIS A 86 -24.17 -1.53 -24.76
C HIS A 86 -25.20 -2.47 -24.08
N HIS A 87 -24.88 -3.02 -22.91
CA HIS A 87 -25.86 -3.82 -22.16
C HIS A 87 -26.22 -3.31 -20.76
N LYS A 88 -25.91 -2.05 -20.40
CA LYS A 88 -26.61 -1.38 -19.29
C LYS A 88 -26.54 0.14 -19.47
N ARG A 89 -27.68 0.74 -19.78
CA ARG A 89 -27.89 2.20 -19.78
C ARG A 89 -27.43 2.76 -18.42
N MET A 90 -26.33 3.49 -18.41
CA MET A 90 -26.05 4.49 -17.39
C MET A 90 -26.11 5.87 -18.06
N ASN A 91 -26.96 6.74 -17.51
CA ASN A 91 -27.14 8.12 -17.93
C ASN A 91 -25.78 8.84 -17.98
N ASP A 92 -25.52 9.53 -19.08
CA ASP A 92 -24.41 10.45 -19.31
C ASP A 92 -24.34 11.53 -18.21
N LYS A 93 -23.69 11.24 -17.11
CA LYS A 93 -23.14 12.28 -16.26
C LYS A 93 -21.67 12.45 -16.67
N LYS A 94 -21.37 13.58 -17.33
CA LYS A 94 -20.00 14.09 -17.46
C LYS A 94 -19.30 13.94 -16.11
N ILE A 95 -18.24 13.16 -16.08
CA ILE A 95 -17.32 13.15 -14.92
C ILE A 95 -16.60 14.50 -14.98
N GLU A 96 -17.20 15.51 -14.35
CA GLU A 96 -16.55 16.80 -14.14
C GLU A 96 -15.39 16.54 -13.17
N ARG A 97 -14.22 17.03 -13.57
CA ARG A 97 -13.04 17.04 -12.70
C ARG A 97 -13.39 17.91 -11.50
N VAL A 98 -13.41 17.33 -10.33
CA VAL A 98 -13.24 18.10 -9.10
C VAL A 98 -11.71 18.26 -8.96
N PRO A 99 -11.15 19.48 -9.15
CA PRO A 99 -9.75 19.71 -8.86
C PRO A 99 -9.57 19.42 -7.37
N ARG A 100 -8.75 18.43 -7.03
CA ARG A 100 -8.36 18.23 -5.65
C ARG A 100 -7.18 19.16 -5.40
N ASP A 101 -7.40 20.20 -4.61
CA ASP A 101 -6.33 20.80 -3.85
C ASP A 101 -5.58 19.66 -3.14
N HIS A 102 -4.26 19.62 -3.25
CA HIS A 102 -3.34 18.56 -2.84
C HIS A 102 -3.94 17.58 -1.82
N PRO A 103 -4.02 16.25 -2.13
CA PRO A 103 -4.64 15.30 -1.23
C PRO A 103 -3.91 15.32 0.11
N LEU A 104 -4.66 15.44 1.21
CA LEU A 104 -4.10 15.43 2.58
C LEU A 104 -3.39 14.12 2.91
N HIS A 105 -3.67 13.07 2.15
CA HIS A 105 -3.14 11.72 2.32
C HIS A 105 -2.57 11.18 1.01
N PRO A 106 -1.46 10.43 1.06
CA PRO A 106 -0.96 9.72 -0.11
C PRO A 106 -1.99 8.67 -0.57
N LEU A 107 -2.11 8.47 -1.90
CA LEU A 107 -3.04 7.49 -2.46
C LEU A 107 -2.67 6.06 -2.06
N ASN A 108 -1.39 5.77 -1.89
CA ASN A 108 -0.92 4.45 -1.45
C ASN A 108 0.04 4.64 -0.28
N GLN A 109 -0.23 3.98 0.84
CA GLN A 109 0.61 4.07 2.04
C GLN A 109 0.74 2.71 2.74
N ILE A 110 1.89 2.49 3.38
CA ILE A 110 2.15 1.30 4.19
C ILE A 110 2.58 1.73 5.57
N LEU A 111 1.82 1.32 6.59
CA LEU A 111 2.19 1.44 8.00
C LEU A 111 3.10 0.27 8.35
N TYR A 112 4.37 0.54 8.66
CA TYR A 112 5.34 -0.52 8.96
C TYR A 112 6.00 -0.32 10.31
N GLY A 113 6.50 -1.40 10.89
CA GLY A 113 7.23 -1.37 12.15
C GLY A 113 7.16 -2.69 12.91
N PRO A 114 7.77 -2.76 14.10
CA PRO A 114 7.81 -3.95 14.93
C PRO A 114 6.43 -4.47 15.33
N PRO A 115 6.30 -5.74 15.76
CA PRO A 115 5.06 -6.28 16.28
C PRO A 115 4.61 -5.52 17.54
N GLY A 116 3.30 -5.34 17.68
CA GLY A 116 2.73 -4.67 18.86
C GLY A 116 2.90 -3.14 18.89
N THR A 117 3.15 -2.48 17.77
CA THR A 117 3.19 -1.00 17.68
C THR A 117 1.85 -0.35 17.33
N GLY A 118 0.78 -1.15 17.22
CA GLY A 118 -0.56 -0.65 16.97
C GLY A 118 -0.87 -0.33 15.51
N LYS A 119 -0.18 -0.92 14.54
CA LYS A 119 -0.42 -0.73 13.12
C LYS A 119 -1.88 -0.97 12.74
N THR A 120 -2.38 -2.18 12.98
CA THR A 120 -3.77 -2.57 12.68
C THR A 120 -4.79 -1.73 13.48
N TYR A 121 -4.46 -1.36 14.72
CA TYR A 121 -5.30 -0.45 15.54
C TYR A 121 -5.44 0.93 14.89
N SER A 122 -4.38 1.45 14.29
CA SER A 122 -4.34 2.77 13.68
C SER A 122 -5.09 2.83 12.33
N LEU A 123 -5.28 1.69 11.64
CA LEU A 123 -5.99 1.63 10.34
C LEU A 123 -7.36 2.31 10.36
N VAL A 124 -8.10 2.17 11.46
CA VAL A 124 -9.42 2.79 11.62
C VAL A 124 -9.33 4.31 11.54
N GLU A 125 -8.36 4.91 12.25
CA GLU A 125 -8.16 6.36 12.24
C GLU A 125 -7.69 6.85 10.86
N TYR A 126 -6.77 6.13 10.21
CA TYR A 126 -6.31 6.46 8.87
C TYR A 126 -7.45 6.39 7.85
N ALA A 127 -8.28 5.34 7.90
CA ALA A 127 -9.42 5.19 7.01
C ALA A 127 -10.45 6.31 7.19
N LEU A 128 -10.81 6.63 8.43
CA LEU A 128 -11.73 7.72 8.74
C LEU A 128 -11.18 9.09 8.32
N ALA A 129 -9.88 9.34 8.58
CA ALA A 129 -9.22 10.58 8.20
C ALA A 129 -9.25 10.81 6.68
N ILE A 130 -9.04 9.76 5.89
CA ILE A 130 -9.12 9.80 4.42
C ILE A 130 -10.56 10.08 3.94
N ILE A 131 -11.54 9.35 4.50
CA ILE A 131 -12.94 9.50 4.09
C ILE A 131 -13.47 10.89 4.42
N GLU A 132 -13.13 11.40 5.60
CA GLU A 132 -13.54 12.72 6.09
C GLU A 132 -12.65 13.85 5.57
N ASN A 133 -11.61 13.54 4.78
CA ASN A 133 -10.63 14.49 4.25
C ASN A 133 -10.03 15.40 5.34
N ARG A 134 -9.59 14.82 6.44
CA ARG A 134 -8.96 15.48 7.59
C ARG A 134 -7.58 14.87 7.89
N ARG A 135 -6.77 15.55 8.68
CA ARG A 135 -5.49 14.99 9.14
C ARG A 135 -5.71 13.83 10.13
N VAL A 136 -4.79 12.85 10.10
CA VAL A 136 -4.74 11.78 11.08
C VAL A 136 -4.51 12.37 12.47
N ASN A 137 -5.26 11.90 13.45
CA ASN A 137 -5.15 12.36 14.84
C ASN A 137 -4.42 11.32 15.68
N ASP A 138 -3.14 11.57 15.97
CA ASP A 138 -2.28 10.70 16.79
C ASP A 138 -2.45 10.92 18.31
N SER A 139 -3.34 11.82 18.74
CA SER A 139 -3.55 12.09 20.16
C SER A 139 -4.14 10.88 20.89
N LYS A 140 -3.78 10.73 22.18
CA LYS A 140 -4.40 9.72 23.06
C LYS A 140 -5.92 9.84 23.00
N GLN A 141 -6.55 8.79 22.52
CA GLN A 141 -8.01 8.74 22.41
C GLN A 141 -8.62 8.17 23.69
N THR A 142 -9.69 8.79 24.18
CA THR A 142 -10.49 8.19 25.23
C THR A 142 -11.23 6.96 24.70
N ILE A 143 -11.53 6.01 25.59
CA ILE A 143 -12.29 4.79 25.24
C ILE A 143 -13.63 5.15 24.57
N HIS A 144 -14.29 6.21 25.02
CA HIS A 144 -15.56 6.67 24.44
C HIS A 144 -15.37 7.12 22.97
N LYS A 145 -14.38 7.96 22.71
CA LYS A 145 -14.07 8.45 21.36
C LYS A 145 -13.71 7.28 20.42
N ARG A 146 -12.99 6.28 20.93
CA ARG A 146 -12.67 5.09 20.14
C ARG A 146 -13.92 4.28 19.77
N LYS A 147 -14.88 4.12 20.69
CA LYS A 147 -16.15 3.45 20.40
C LYS A 147 -16.96 4.17 19.32
N GLU A 148 -16.97 5.48 19.33
CA GLU A 148 -17.63 6.29 18.28
C GLU A 148 -16.95 6.10 16.92
N GLN A 149 -15.64 6.15 16.87
CA GLN A 149 -14.88 5.90 15.66
C GLN A 149 -15.13 4.49 15.10
N MET A 150 -15.19 3.48 15.95
CA MET A 150 -15.49 2.11 15.51
C MET A 150 -16.87 2.01 14.88
N LYS A 151 -17.90 2.67 15.46
CA LYS A 151 -19.24 2.72 14.86
C LYS A 151 -19.27 3.40 13.50
N GLN A 152 -18.54 4.52 13.36
CA GLN A 152 -18.40 5.20 12.05
C GLN A 152 -17.70 4.30 11.04
N TYR A 153 -16.59 3.69 11.43
CA TYR A 153 -15.84 2.76 10.58
C TYR A 153 -16.72 1.59 10.12
N GLU A 154 -17.47 0.96 11.01
CA GLU A 154 -18.43 -0.11 10.69
C GLU A 154 -19.49 0.35 9.67
N THR A 155 -19.98 1.58 9.79
CA THR A 155 -20.91 2.14 8.79
C THR A 155 -20.28 2.24 7.40
N PHE A 156 -19.03 2.67 7.31
CA PHE A 156 -18.30 2.74 6.05
C PHE A 156 -17.94 1.36 5.48
N VAL A 157 -17.67 0.38 6.34
CA VAL A 157 -17.48 -1.03 5.93
C VAL A 157 -18.80 -1.59 5.37
N GLN A 158 -19.91 -1.40 6.04
CA GLN A 158 -21.23 -1.87 5.58
C GLN A 158 -21.66 -1.24 4.26
N SER A 159 -21.34 0.03 4.04
CA SER A 159 -21.60 0.71 2.76
C SER A 159 -20.63 0.28 1.64
N GLY A 160 -19.57 -0.46 1.96
CA GLY A 160 -18.51 -0.87 1.04
C GLY A 160 -17.59 0.28 0.60
N GLN A 161 -17.58 1.38 1.36
CA GLN A 161 -16.66 2.50 1.16
C GLN A 161 -15.29 2.21 1.78
N VAL A 162 -15.26 1.41 2.84
CA VAL A 162 -14.05 0.78 3.38
C VAL A 162 -14.12 -0.72 3.15
N VAL A 163 -13.05 -1.27 2.60
CA VAL A 163 -12.93 -2.71 2.38
C VAL A 163 -11.63 -3.18 3.02
N PHE A 164 -11.69 -4.29 3.76
CA PHE A 164 -10.56 -4.88 4.46
C PHE A 164 -10.24 -6.26 3.91
N THR A 165 -8.97 -6.52 3.69
CA THR A 165 -8.44 -7.85 3.34
C THR A 165 -7.12 -8.10 4.03
N THR A 166 -6.74 -9.36 4.21
CA THR A 166 -5.44 -9.77 4.74
C THR A 166 -4.72 -10.60 3.70
N PHE A 167 -3.47 -10.27 3.41
CA PHE A 167 -2.67 -11.10 2.51
C PHE A 167 -2.08 -12.29 3.27
N HIS A 168 -1.98 -13.42 2.59
CA HIS A 168 -1.33 -14.65 3.03
C HIS A 168 -0.63 -15.32 1.85
N GLN A 169 0.19 -16.34 2.10
CA GLN A 169 1.03 -16.97 1.07
C GLN A 169 0.24 -17.51 -0.14
N SER A 170 -0.98 -17.98 0.10
CA SER A 170 -1.86 -18.52 -0.95
C SER A 170 -2.75 -17.47 -1.62
N TYR A 171 -2.73 -16.20 -1.17
CA TYR A 171 -3.56 -15.14 -1.75
C TYR A 171 -3.08 -14.82 -3.17
N GLY A 172 -3.99 -14.77 -4.13
CA GLY A 172 -3.65 -14.65 -5.54
C GLY A 172 -4.40 -13.56 -6.29
N TYR A 173 -4.03 -13.39 -7.56
CA TYR A 173 -4.65 -12.46 -8.51
C TYR A 173 -6.16 -12.71 -8.64
N GLU A 174 -6.58 -13.97 -8.63
CA GLU A 174 -7.97 -14.36 -8.82
C GLU A 174 -8.89 -13.92 -7.69
N GLU A 175 -8.36 -13.83 -6.46
CA GLU A 175 -9.10 -13.35 -5.30
C GLU A 175 -9.09 -11.83 -5.21
N PHE A 176 -8.02 -11.22 -5.68
CA PHE A 176 -7.80 -9.79 -5.57
C PHE A 176 -8.40 -9.01 -6.74
N VAL A 177 -8.19 -9.48 -7.96
CA VAL A 177 -8.59 -8.77 -9.19
C VAL A 177 -9.78 -9.43 -9.86
N GLN A 178 -9.61 -10.63 -10.40
CA GLN A 178 -10.67 -11.37 -11.07
C GLN A 178 -10.27 -12.82 -11.30
N GLY A 179 -11.18 -13.74 -11.04
CA GLY A 179 -10.96 -15.16 -11.21
C GLY A 179 -12.16 -15.90 -11.80
N ILE A 180 -11.94 -17.17 -12.11
CA ILE A 180 -12.99 -18.09 -12.58
C ILE A 180 -13.31 -19.03 -11.43
N ARG A 181 -14.56 -19.09 -11.00
CA ARG A 181 -15.03 -19.96 -9.91
C ARG A 181 -16.14 -20.89 -10.37
N PRO A 182 -16.23 -22.12 -9.78
CA PRO A 182 -17.35 -23.01 -10.04
C PRO A 182 -18.68 -22.35 -9.66
N ASN A 183 -19.68 -22.48 -10.52
CA ASN A 183 -21.03 -22.03 -10.21
C ASN A 183 -21.77 -23.13 -9.44
N LEU A 184 -21.88 -22.96 -8.13
CA LEU A 184 -22.53 -23.94 -7.24
C LEU A 184 -24.05 -24.01 -7.37
N GLN A 185 -24.68 -23.05 -8.07
CA GLN A 185 -26.14 -23.00 -8.29
C GLN A 185 -26.55 -23.66 -9.60
N ALA A 186 -25.62 -24.00 -10.47
CA ALA A 186 -25.92 -24.68 -11.73
C ALA A 186 -26.15 -26.19 -11.52
N GLN A 187 -27.13 -26.73 -12.24
CA GLN A 187 -27.41 -28.20 -12.22
C GLN A 187 -26.29 -29.01 -12.90
N THR A 188 -25.43 -28.36 -13.68
CA THR A 188 -24.27 -28.96 -14.36
C THR A 188 -23.02 -28.21 -13.96
N ILE A 189 -21.84 -28.86 -14.05
CA ILE A 189 -20.55 -28.20 -13.79
C ILE A 189 -20.39 -27.05 -14.77
N SER A 190 -20.44 -25.84 -14.24
CA SER A 190 -20.22 -24.61 -15.00
C SER A 190 -19.32 -23.67 -14.20
N PHE A 191 -18.64 -22.78 -14.91
CA PHE A 191 -17.74 -21.81 -14.30
C PHE A 191 -18.29 -20.40 -14.54
N GLN A 192 -18.10 -19.54 -13.54
CA GLN A 192 -18.49 -18.13 -13.65
C GLN A 192 -17.30 -17.23 -13.33
N LYS A 193 -17.25 -16.13 -14.04
CA LYS A 193 -16.31 -15.05 -13.74
C LYS A 193 -16.74 -14.35 -12.45
N THR A 194 -15.79 -14.15 -11.54
CA THR A 194 -16.02 -13.47 -10.26
C THR A 194 -15.01 -12.35 -10.09
N ASP A 195 -15.48 -11.14 -9.85
CA ASP A 195 -14.63 -9.99 -9.59
C ASP A 195 -14.05 -10.08 -8.18
N GLY A 196 -12.74 -9.86 -8.08
CA GLY A 196 -12.01 -9.80 -6.83
C GLY A 196 -12.23 -8.47 -6.09
N ILE A 197 -11.72 -8.41 -4.88
CA ILE A 197 -11.98 -7.32 -3.93
C ILE A 197 -11.48 -5.96 -4.46
N PHE A 198 -10.32 -5.92 -5.11
CA PHE A 198 -9.73 -4.71 -5.67
C PHE A 198 -10.54 -4.17 -6.85
N LYS A 199 -11.01 -5.06 -7.72
CA LYS A 199 -11.86 -4.66 -8.83
C LYS A 199 -13.21 -4.13 -8.34
N GLN A 200 -13.84 -4.81 -7.39
CA GLN A 200 -15.13 -4.39 -6.86
C GLN A 200 -15.09 -2.99 -6.21
N ILE A 201 -14.07 -2.70 -5.39
CA ILE A 201 -13.94 -1.38 -4.76
C ILE A 201 -13.54 -0.30 -5.78
N SER A 202 -12.70 -0.62 -6.78
CA SER A 202 -12.34 0.30 -7.85
C SER A 202 -13.56 0.70 -8.68
N ASP A 203 -14.41 -0.26 -9.04
CA ASP A 203 -15.64 -0.01 -9.80
C ASP A 203 -16.64 0.84 -8.99
N ARG A 204 -16.77 0.60 -7.67
CA ARG A 204 -17.59 1.45 -6.79
C ARG A 204 -17.06 2.88 -6.68
N ALA A 205 -15.75 3.03 -6.53
CA ALA A 205 -15.11 4.34 -6.43
C ALA A 205 -15.25 5.14 -7.75
N LEU A 206 -15.17 4.47 -8.90
CA LEU A 206 -15.45 5.07 -10.22
C LEU A 206 -16.91 5.58 -10.35
N GLN A 207 -17.88 4.88 -9.74
CA GLN A 207 -19.28 5.26 -9.77
C GLN A 207 -19.59 6.47 -8.87
N HIS A 208 -18.75 6.74 -7.85
CA HIS A 208 -18.96 7.78 -6.87
C HIS A 208 -17.70 8.66 -6.71
N PRO A 209 -17.33 9.44 -7.72
CA PRO A 209 -16.07 10.22 -7.72
C PRO A 209 -16.03 11.31 -6.63
N GLU A 210 -17.19 11.68 -6.06
CA GLU A 210 -17.31 12.65 -4.96
C GLU A 210 -16.94 12.07 -3.59
N LYS A 211 -16.79 10.75 -3.45
CA LYS A 211 -16.48 10.06 -2.19
C LYS A 211 -15.10 9.44 -2.23
N ASN A 212 -14.39 9.46 -1.10
CA ASN A 212 -13.16 8.71 -0.95
C ASN A 212 -13.45 7.26 -0.54
N TYR A 213 -12.75 6.32 -1.16
CA TYR A 213 -12.81 4.89 -0.85
C TYR A 213 -11.48 4.42 -0.30
N VAL A 214 -11.50 3.45 0.61
CA VAL A 214 -10.29 2.93 1.25
C VAL A 214 -10.24 1.42 1.14
N LEU A 215 -9.19 0.89 0.52
CA LEU A 215 -8.85 -0.53 0.56
C LEU A 215 -7.72 -0.74 1.57
N ILE A 216 -8.01 -1.49 2.61
CA ILE A 216 -7.05 -1.88 3.64
C ILE A 216 -6.53 -3.28 3.32
N ILE A 217 -5.21 -3.42 3.29
CA ILE A 217 -4.50 -4.68 3.05
C ILE A 217 -3.61 -4.96 4.27
N ASP A 218 -4.12 -5.75 5.20
CA ASP A 218 -3.34 -6.15 6.37
C ASP A 218 -2.29 -7.19 6.00
N GLU A 219 -1.11 -7.14 6.62
CA GLU A 219 0.02 -8.05 6.35
C GLU A 219 0.39 -8.11 4.85
N ILE A 220 0.47 -6.95 4.19
CA ILE A 220 0.67 -6.84 2.74
C ILE A 220 1.91 -7.62 2.25
N ASN A 221 2.96 -7.73 3.06
CA ASN A 221 4.19 -8.44 2.75
C ASN A 221 4.09 -9.97 2.89
N ARG A 222 3.03 -10.54 3.47
CA ARG A 222 2.84 -12.01 3.56
C ARG A 222 2.40 -12.65 2.26
N GLY A 223 1.88 -11.88 1.30
CA GLY A 223 1.56 -12.33 -0.04
C GLY A 223 2.67 -12.00 -1.04
N ASN A 224 2.68 -12.69 -2.18
CA ASN A 224 3.51 -12.29 -3.32
C ASN A 224 2.83 -11.12 -4.04
N ILE A 225 3.15 -9.89 -3.62
CA ILE A 225 2.49 -8.67 -4.07
C ILE A 225 2.55 -8.51 -5.59
N SER A 226 3.71 -8.80 -6.20
CA SER A 226 3.89 -8.70 -7.65
C SER A 226 2.99 -9.67 -8.41
N LYS A 227 2.76 -10.88 -7.85
CA LYS A 227 1.83 -11.86 -8.41
C LYS A 227 0.37 -11.47 -8.18
N ILE A 228 0.04 -10.89 -7.02
CA ILE A 228 -1.32 -10.51 -6.64
C ILE A 228 -1.81 -9.32 -7.48
N PHE A 229 -0.96 -8.29 -7.67
CA PHE A 229 -1.30 -7.13 -8.48
C PHE A 229 -1.08 -7.35 -9.98
N GLY A 230 -0.13 -8.22 -10.36
CA GLY A 230 0.22 -8.48 -11.74
C GLY A 230 0.51 -7.18 -12.52
N GLU A 231 -0.07 -7.06 -13.71
CA GLU A 231 0.04 -5.89 -14.59
C GLU A 231 -0.54 -4.60 -13.99
N LEU A 232 -1.40 -4.73 -12.97
CA LEU A 232 -2.08 -3.59 -12.35
C LEU A 232 -1.16 -2.73 -11.46
N ILE A 233 0.05 -3.19 -11.18
CA ILE A 233 1.05 -2.42 -10.42
C ILE A 233 1.24 -1.02 -11.01
N THR A 234 1.25 -0.91 -12.33
CA THR A 234 1.41 0.39 -13.02
C THR A 234 0.24 1.35 -12.76
N LEU A 235 -0.96 0.82 -12.51
CA LEU A 235 -2.14 1.64 -12.21
C LEU A 235 -2.13 2.26 -10.81
N LEU A 236 -1.20 1.82 -9.95
CA LEU A 236 -1.01 2.40 -8.62
C LEU A 236 -0.27 3.74 -8.64
N GLU A 237 0.40 4.09 -9.73
CA GLU A 237 1.04 5.39 -9.89
C GLU A 237 -0.01 6.51 -9.88
N GLU A 238 0.28 7.60 -9.19
CA GLU A 238 -0.68 8.70 -8.99
C GLU A 238 -1.16 9.28 -10.32
N ASP A 239 -0.23 9.53 -11.25
CA ASP A 239 -0.54 10.11 -12.56
C ASP A 239 -1.31 9.16 -13.50
N LYS A 240 -1.34 7.84 -13.22
CA LYS A 240 -2.07 6.81 -13.99
C LYS A 240 -3.50 6.59 -13.53
N ARG A 241 -3.90 7.19 -12.42
CA ARG A 241 -5.25 7.07 -11.88
C ARG A 241 -6.29 7.76 -12.77
N ILE A 242 -7.51 7.23 -12.84
CA ILE A 242 -8.62 7.93 -13.49
C ILE A 242 -8.91 9.22 -12.74
N GLY A 243 -8.96 10.34 -13.46
CA GLY A 243 -9.08 11.68 -12.88
C GLY A 243 -7.76 12.46 -12.85
N GLU A 244 -6.61 11.80 -13.06
CA GLU A 244 -5.28 12.39 -13.12
C GLU A 244 -4.79 12.69 -14.55
N ILE A 245 -3.54 13.16 -14.68
CA ILE A 245 -3.01 13.70 -15.95
C ILE A 245 -2.85 12.62 -17.02
N ASN A 246 -2.37 11.42 -16.64
CA ASN A 246 -2.03 10.32 -17.56
C ASN A 246 -2.86 9.05 -17.27
N PRO A 247 -4.20 9.10 -17.28
CA PRO A 247 -5.01 7.97 -16.87
C PRO A 247 -4.75 6.74 -17.74
N LEU A 248 -4.55 5.60 -17.11
CA LEU A 248 -4.31 4.34 -17.80
C LEU A 248 -5.46 3.36 -17.54
N VAL A 249 -5.96 2.76 -18.63
CA VAL A 249 -6.92 1.66 -18.59
C VAL A 249 -6.25 0.43 -19.17
N VAL A 250 -6.31 -0.68 -18.46
CA VAL A 250 -5.77 -1.97 -18.93
C VAL A 250 -6.90 -2.94 -19.26
N THR A 251 -6.61 -3.92 -20.08
CA THR A 251 -7.54 -5.03 -20.36
C THR A 251 -7.11 -6.23 -19.53
N LEU A 252 -8.00 -6.71 -18.66
CA LEU A 252 -7.78 -7.91 -17.86
C LEU A 252 -7.76 -9.17 -18.74
N PRO A 253 -7.21 -10.30 -18.28
CA PRO A 253 -7.21 -11.57 -19.02
C PRO A 253 -8.61 -12.03 -19.48
N SER A 254 -9.65 -11.63 -18.77
CA SER A 254 -11.06 -11.87 -19.14
C SER A 254 -11.58 -11.03 -20.31
N GLY A 255 -10.82 -10.05 -20.77
CA GLY A 255 -11.26 -9.05 -21.76
C GLY A 255 -11.93 -7.81 -21.15
N ASP A 256 -12.15 -7.76 -19.84
CA ASP A 256 -12.73 -6.57 -19.19
C ASP A 256 -11.74 -5.42 -19.15
N SER A 257 -12.23 -4.19 -19.29
CA SER A 257 -11.44 -3.00 -19.04
C SER A 257 -11.36 -2.71 -17.53
N PHE A 258 -10.19 -2.38 -17.05
CA PHE A 258 -9.96 -2.05 -15.64
C PHE A 258 -9.10 -0.79 -15.50
N ALA A 259 -9.45 0.03 -14.52
CA ALA A 259 -8.70 1.22 -14.14
C ALA A 259 -8.85 1.50 -12.65
N VAL A 260 -7.91 2.21 -12.07
CA VAL A 260 -7.95 2.61 -10.67
C VAL A 260 -8.23 4.12 -10.59
N PRO A 261 -9.27 4.56 -9.87
CA PRO A 261 -9.58 5.99 -9.75
C PRO A 261 -8.73 6.69 -8.68
N ASN A 262 -8.64 8.02 -8.78
CA ASN A 262 -7.88 8.85 -7.85
C ASN A 262 -8.56 9.07 -6.48
N ASN A 263 -9.80 8.63 -6.32
CA ASN A 263 -10.54 8.64 -5.04
C ASN A 263 -10.48 7.29 -4.30
N LEU A 264 -9.69 6.32 -4.79
CA LEU A 264 -9.40 5.07 -4.11
C LEU A 264 -8.03 5.11 -3.45
N TYR A 265 -8.00 4.98 -2.14
CA TYR A 265 -6.78 4.95 -1.32
C TYR A 265 -6.46 3.52 -0.90
N LEU A 266 -5.18 3.16 -0.94
CA LEU A 266 -4.69 1.87 -0.47
C LEU A 266 -3.87 2.07 0.81
N ILE A 267 -4.23 1.34 1.87
CA ILE A 267 -3.47 1.33 3.12
C ILE A 267 -3.00 -0.09 3.39
N GLY A 268 -1.69 -0.32 3.35
CA GLY A 268 -1.09 -1.58 3.76
C GLY A 268 -0.59 -1.53 5.20
N THR A 269 -0.58 -2.68 5.90
CA THR A 269 0.26 -2.85 7.08
C THR A 269 1.36 -3.85 6.79
N MET A 270 2.51 -3.65 7.41
CA MET A 270 3.66 -4.53 7.27
C MET A 270 4.34 -4.73 8.62
N ASN A 271 4.48 -5.98 9.03
CA ASN A 271 5.30 -6.33 10.17
C ASN A 271 6.77 -6.42 9.73
N SER A 272 7.60 -5.50 10.21
CA SER A 272 8.99 -5.42 9.77
C SER A 272 9.90 -6.48 10.41
N ALA A 273 9.48 -7.09 11.52
CA ALA A 273 10.24 -8.16 12.19
C ALA A 273 10.21 -9.50 11.44
N ASP A 274 9.23 -9.71 10.57
CA ASP A 274 9.05 -10.97 9.86
C ASP A 274 10.11 -11.14 8.75
N GLN A 275 11.22 -11.80 9.07
CA GLN A 275 12.34 -12.05 8.13
C GLN A 275 12.03 -13.10 7.05
N SER A 276 11.01 -13.93 7.26
CA SER A 276 10.63 -15.03 6.35
C SER A 276 9.82 -14.57 5.13
N ILE A 277 9.59 -13.26 4.98
CA ILE A 277 8.66 -12.69 4.01
C ILE A 277 9.42 -12.06 2.85
N SER A 278 8.86 -12.17 1.65
CA SER A 278 9.50 -11.67 0.43
C SER A 278 9.82 -10.18 0.55
N ILE A 279 11.04 -9.83 0.18
CA ILE A 279 11.46 -8.43 0.03
C ILE A 279 10.51 -7.78 -0.97
N MET A 280 9.83 -6.72 -0.53
CA MET A 280 8.94 -5.98 -1.40
C MET A 280 9.70 -5.49 -2.64
N ASP A 281 9.19 -5.83 -3.83
CA ASP A 281 9.76 -5.44 -5.11
C ASP A 281 9.98 -3.90 -5.17
N THR A 282 11.10 -3.51 -5.74
CA THR A 282 11.47 -2.09 -5.91
C THR A 282 10.40 -1.30 -6.69
N ALA A 283 9.70 -1.95 -7.61
CA ALA A 283 8.61 -1.35 -8.37
C ALA A 283 7.44 -0.93 -7.47
N LEU A 284 7.06 -1.77 -6.51
CA LEU A 284 6.03 -1.49 -5.52
C LEU A 284 6.49 -0.44 -4.50
N ARG A 285 7.75 -0.55 -4.06
CA ARG A 285 8.29 0.38 -3.06
C ARG A 285 8.22 1.84 -3.52
N ARG A 286 8.31 2.10 -4.82
CA ARG A 286 8.19 3.46 -5.38
C ARG A 286 6.75 3.99 -5.40
N ARG A 287 5.76 3.11 -5.35
CA ARG A 287 4.33 3.44 -5.48
C ARG A 287 3.62 3.61 -4.15
N PHE A 288 4.28 3.25 -3.05
CA PHE A 288 3.75 3.39 -1.70
C PHE A 288 4.61 4.33 -0.86
N GLN A 289 3.96 5.19 -0.09
CA GLN A 289 4.61 5.94 0.97
C GLN A 289 4.69 5.08 2.23
N PHE A 290 5.91 4.92 2.77
CA PHE A 290 6.15 4.15 3.98
C PHE A 290 6.07 5.06 5.19
N ILE A 291 5.20 4.69 6.14
CA ILE A 291 4.99 5.41 7.41
C ILE A 291 5.45 4.50 8.54
N GLU A 292 6.52 4.90 9.21
CA GLU A 292 7.08 4.15 10.34
C GLU A 292 6.19 4.28 11.58
N MET A 293 5.92 3.14 12.21
CA MET A 293 5.17 3.01 13.46
C MET A 293 6.10 2.48 14.56
N PRO A 294 6.94 3.35 15.16
CA PRO A 294 7.90 2.92 16.14
C PRO A 294 7.24 2.58 17.49
N PRO A 295 7.92 1.81 18.35
CA PRO A 295 7.52 1.63 19.74
C PRO A 295 7.48 2.95 20.51
N GLN A 296 6.38 3.25 21.21
CA GLN A 296 6.14 4.51 21.92
C GLN A 296 5.94 4.27 23.42
N ALA A 297 6.91 4.70 24.23
CA ALA A 297 6.88 4.51 25.67
C ALA A 297 5.81 5.39 26.38
N ASP A 298 5.47 6.52 25.82
CA ASP A 298 4.46 7.46 26.34
C ASP A 298 3.03 6.92 26.29
N LYS A 299 2.78 5.91 25.45
CA LYS A 299 1.50 5.18 25.42
C LYS A 299 1.29 4.25 26.59
N ILE A 300 2.35 3.87 27.30
CA ILE A 300 2.28 3.00 28.49
C ILE A 300 2.01 3.86 29.72
N GLU A 301 0.86 3.69 30.36
CA GLU A 301 0.43 4.54 31.48
C GLU A 301 1.21 4.23 32.76
N ASN A 302 1.40 2.94 33.09
CA ASN A 302 2.12 2.52 34.27
C ASN A 302 3.62 2.88 34.14
N LYS A 303 4.12 3.64 35.12
CA LYS A 303 5.50 4.17 35.10
C LYS A 303 6.55 3.05 35.18
N GLN A 304 6.28 2.00 35.97
CA GLN A 304 7.21 0.90 36.14
C GLN A 304 7.29 0.05 34.86
N LEU A 305 6.14 -0.30 34.27
CA LEU A 305 6.09 -0.98 32.99
C LEU A 305 6.75 -0.18 31.86
N ARG A 306 6.57 1.14 31.86
CA ARG A 306 7.26 2.04 30.92
C ARG A 306 8.78 1.96 31.08
N THR A 307 9.28 1.91 32.31
CA THR A 307 10.71 1.80 32.59
C THR A 307 11.26 0.45 32.10
N VAL A 308 10.58 -0.65 32.41
CA VAL A 308 10.93 -2.01 31.94
C VAL A 308 10.97 -2.04 30.39
N PHE A 309 9.96 -1.54 29.75
CA PHE A 309 9.86 -1.43 28.29
C PHE A 309 11.02 -0.64 27.68
N GLN A 310 11.39 0.51 28.26
CA GLN A 310 12.48 1.34 27.76
C GLN A 310 13.83 0.67 27.93
N ILE A 311 14.08 0.00 29.05
CA ILE A 311 15.35 -0.73 29.31
C ILE A 311 15.48 -1.88 28.32
N LEU A 312 14.42 -2.69 28.18
CA LEU A 312 14.36 -3.82 27.24
C LEU A 312 14.64 -3.37 25.80
N ASN A 313 13.93 -2.39 25.30
CA ASN A 313 14.12 -1.92 23.92
C ASN A 313 15.48 -1.24 23.70
N ARG A 314 16.06 -0.61 24.73
CA ARG A 314 17.42 -0.08 24.67
C ARG A 314 18.44 -1.20 24.51
N TYR A 315 18.28 -2.29 25.27
CA TYR A 315 19.12 -3.47 25.16
C TYR A 315 19.01 -4.10 23.76
N LEU A 316 17.78 -4.37 23.29
CA LEU A 316 17.52 -4.96 21.97
C LEU A 316 18.13 -4.13 20.85
N LYS A 317 17.95 -2.80 20.89
CA LYS A 317 18.51 -1.89 19.88
C LYS A 317 20.05 -1.96 19.84
N ARG A 318 20.71 -2.11 20.98
CA ARG A 318 22.15 -2.21 21.08
C ARG A 318 22.67 -3.55 20.53
N GLU A 319 22.05 -4.66 20.95
CA GLU A 319 22.50 -6.01 20.61
C GLU A 319 22.15 -6.42 19.18
N LEU A 320 20.92 -6.18 18.76
CA LEU A 320 20.44 -6.60 17.43
C LEU A 320 20.81 -5.62 16.32
N ARG A 321 21.12 -4.36 16.66
CA ARG A 321 21.40 -3.27 15.70
C ARG A 321 20.33 -3.15 14.61
N ASN A 322 19.12 -3.57 14.94
CA ASN A 322 17.98 -3.56 14.07
C ASN A 322 16.74 -3.04 14.82
N THR A 323 16.15 -1.95 14.33
CA THR A 323 14.97 -1.33 14.94
C THR A 323 13.68 -2.10 14.66
N ASP A 324 13.68 -2.99 13.67
CA ASP A 324 12.53 -3.81 13.29
C ASP A 324 12.23 -4.92 14.31
N LEU A 325 13.23 -5.28 15.14
CA LEU A 325 13.13 -6.32 16.17
C LEU A 325 12.88 -5.74 17.57
N LEU A 326 12.41 -4.50 17.68
CA LEU A 326 12.03 -3.93 18.96
C LEU A 326 10.65 -4.46 19.40
N ILE A 327 10.39 -4.39 20.70
CA ILE A 327 9.11 -4.80 21.29
C ILE A 327 8.14 -3.62 21.24
N GLY A 328 6.93 -3.86 20.73
CA GLY A 328 5.87 -2.86 20.67
C GLY A 328 5.25 -2.56 22.05
N HIS A 329 4.69 -1.36 22.16
CA HIS A 329 4.09 -0.88 23.41
C HIS A 329 2.75 -1.55 23.75
N SER A 330 2.07 -2.18 22.80
CA SER A 330 0.76 -2.80 23.02
C SER A 330 0.79 -3.94 24.03
N PHE A 331 1.92 -4.63 24.18
CA PHE A 331 2.09 -5.68 25.20
C PHE A 331 1.96 -5.15 26.63
N PHE A 332 2.23 -3.87 26.84
CA PHE A 332 2.25 -3.20 28.15
C PHE A 332 1.10 -2.24 28.37
N MET A 333 0.26 -1.98 27.35
CA MET A 333 -0.87 -1.06 27.47
C MET A 333 -1.99 -1.65 28.30
N ASN A 334 -2.63 -0.80 29.14
CA ASN A 334 -3.74 -1.20 30.03
C ASN A 334 -3.38 -2.39 30.96
N ARG A 335 -2.11 -2.51 31.34
CA ARG A 335 -1.55 -3.55 32.20
C ARG A 335 -0.99 -2.94 33.49
N THR A 336 -0.84 -3.78 34.49
CA THR A 336 -0.25 -3.46 35.79
C THR A 336 1.06 -4.22 35.99
N GLU A 337 1.80 -3.92 37.05
CA GLU A 337 3.02 -4.65 37.39
C GLU A 337 2.77 -6.13 37.64
N MET A 338 1.59 -6.48 38.16
CA MET A 338 1.22 -7.87 38.41
C MET A 338 1.11 -8.72 37.16
N ASP A 339 0.91 -8.07 35.99
CA ASP A 339 0.79 -8.74 34.69
C ASP A 339 2.16 -9.05 34.06
N LEU A 340 3.29 -8.61 34.67
CA LEU A 340 4.64 -8.81 34.08
C LEU A 340 4.95 -10.27 33.82
N GLU A 341 4.57 -11.17 34.72
CA GLU A 341 4.81 -12.61 34.53
C GLU A 341 4.11 -13.15 33.28
N GLU A 342 2.86 -12.78 33.08
CA GLU A 342 2.09 -13.14 31.90
C GLU A 342 2.69 -12.52 30.62
N ILE A 343 2.96 -11.20 30.66
CA ILE A 343 3.52 -10.45 29.50
C ILE A 343 4.82 -11.08 29.03
N PHE A 344 5.74 -11.37 29.96
CA PHE A 344 7.04 -11.90 29.60
C PHE A 344 6.98 -13.37 29.20
N ASN A 345 6.34 -14.22 30.01
CA ASN A 345 6.32 -15.65 29.76
C ASN A 345 5.53 -16.04 28.51
N GLN A 346 4.45 -15.33 28.21
CA GLN A 346 3.57 -15.68 27.09
C GLN A 346 3.93 -14.93 25.79
N ASN A 347 4.49 -13.71 25.90
CA ASN A 347 4.68 -12.87 24.71
C ASN A 347 6.16 -12.53 24.46
N ILE A 348 6.87 -11.98 25.46
CA ILE A 348 8.19 -11.39 25.22
C ILE A 348 9.30 -12.45 25.14
N ILE A 349 9.35 -13.38 26.09
CA ILE A 349 10.37 -14.43 26.11
C ILE A 349 10.34 -15.28 24.85
N PRO A 350 9.18 -15.74 24.33
CA PRO A 350 9.12 -16.43 23.04
C PRO A 350 9.73 -15.62 21.89
N LEU A 351 9.44 -14.31 21.80
CA LEU A 351 10.05 -13.43 20.79
C LEU A 351 11.57 -13.30 20.97
N LEU A 352 12.06 -13.20 22.22
CA LEU A 352 13.48 -13.14 22.47
C LEU A 352 14.21 -14.42 22.03
N TYR A 353 13.58 -15.59 22.20
CA TYR A 353 14.13 -16.85 21.67
C TYR A 353 14.25 -16.85 20.15
N GLU A 354 13.28 -16.27 19.44
CA GLU A 354 13.35 -16.08 17.99
C GLU A 354 14.45 -15.08 17.60
N TYR A 355 14.50 -13.93 18.25
CA TYR A 355 15.44 -12.85 17.93
C TYR A 355 16.89 -13.20 18.19
N PHE A 356 17.17 -13.98 19.24
CA PHE A 356 18.52 -14.40 19.63
C PHE A 356 18.83 -15.85 19.22
N TYR A 357 18.03 -16.48 18.37
CA TYR A 357 18.27 -17.85 17.88
C TYR A 357 18.58 -18.84 19.00
N ASN A 358 17.83 -18.77 20.12
CA ASN A 358 18.00 -19.57 21.34
C ASN A 358 19.30 -19.30 22.13
N GLU A 359 20.00 -18.19 21.93
CA GLU A 359 21.16 -17.80 22.77
C GLU A 359 20.68 -17.35 24.16
N GLU A 360 20.61 -18.27 25.11
CA GLU A 360 20.04 -18.03 26.46
C GLU A 360 20.72 -16.90 27.20
N GLU A 361 22.04 -16.74 27.06
CA GLU A 361 22.80 -15.70 27.76
C GLU A 361 22.31 -14.30 27.37
N LYS A 362 22.09 -14.05 26.09
CA LYS A 362 21.54 -12.78 25.61
C LYS A 362 20.09 -12.55 26.07
N ILE A 363 19.30 -13.64 26.16
CA ILE A 363 17.94 -13.56 26.70
C ILE A 363 17.99 -13.18 28.18
N ARG A 364 18.89 -13.78 28.99
CA ARG A 364 19.06 -13.41 30.39
C ARG A 364 19.44 -11.94 30.56
N GLN A 365 20.38 -11.46 29.78
CA GLN A 365 20.78 -10.04 29.77
C GLN A 365 19.60 -9.12 29.36
N ALA A 366 18.77 -9.53 28.40
CA ALA A 366 17.56 -8.78 28.05
C ALA A 366 16.58 -8.67 29.24
N LEU A 367 16.53 -9.69 30.10
CA LEU A 367 15.66 -9.75 31.28
C LEU A 367 16.21 -8.99 32.49
N GLU A 368 17.44 -8.46 32.46
CA GLU A 368 17.94 -7.54 33.50
C GLU A 368 17.07 -6.30 33.66
N CYS A 369 16.25 -5.98 32.68
CA CYS A 369 15.22 -4.93 32.78
C CYS A 369 14.23 -5.15 33.96
N LEU A 370 14.13 -6.39 34.46
CA LEU A 370 13.25 -6.78 35.59
C LEU A 370 13.92 -6.66 36.97
N GLU A 371 15.21 -6.38 37.07
CA GLU A 371 15.98 -6.38 38.36
C GLU A 371 15.31 -5.52 39.45
N LYS A 372 14.73 -4.38 39.06
CA LYS A 372 14.06 -3.44 39.99
C LYS A 372 12.56 -3.72 40.13
N THR A 373 12.08 -4.89 39.72
CA THR A 373 10.70 -5.32 39.84
C THR A 373 10.54 -6.40 40.92
N ALA A 374 9.31 -6.77 41.20
CA ALA A 374 8.98 -7.88 42.11
C ALA A 374 9.17 -9.26 41.42
N PHE A 375 9.83 -9.34 40.28
CA PHE A 375 10.02 -10.57 39.53
C PHE A 375 11.49 -10.94 39.38
N GLU A 376 11.76 -12.24 39.25
CA GLU A 376 13.08 -12.82 39.05
C GLU A 376 13.06 -13.84 37.92
N ILE A 377 14.25 -14.11 37.36
CA ILE A 377 14.43 -15.13 36.34
C ILE A 377 14.44 -16.51 36.97
N ASP A 378 13.58 -17.41 36.53
CA ASP A 378 13.55 -18.81 36.90
C ASP A 378 14.00 -19.70 35.73
N SER A 379 14.92 -20.62 36.02
CA SER A 379 15.32 -21.66 35.07
C SER A 379 14.48 -22.89 35.35
N CYS A 380 13.37 -23.05 34.62
CA CYS A 380 12.56 -24.24 34.76
C CYS A 380 13.35 -25.52 34.49
N SER A 381 12.92 -26.62 35.11
CA SER A 381 13.37 -27.98 34.82
C SER A 381 13.20 -28.40 33.33
N SER A 382 12.42 -27.65 32.54
CA SER A 382 12.24 -27.81 31.09
C SER A 382 13.36 -27.16 30.24
N GLY A 383 14.36 -26.51 30.87
CA GLY A 383 15.49 -25.85 30.19
C GLY A 383 15.16 -24.50 29.58
N ARG A 384 13.89 -24.02 29.56
CA ARG A 384 13.53 -22.69 29.05
C ARG A 384 13.47 -21.65 30.15
N ILE A 385 13.98 -20.47 29.87
CA ILE A 385 13.93 -19.30 30.77
C ILE A 385 12.45 -18.90 30.95
N ARG A 386 12.09 -18.62 32.21
CA ARG A 386 10.83 -18.01 32.60
C ARG A 386 11.08 -16.94 33.66
N ILE A 387 10.09 -16.11 33.94
CA ILE A 387 10.09 -15.25 35.11
C ILE A 387 8.99 -15.68 36.08
N ARG A 388 9.25 -15.45 37.35
CA ARG A 388 8.28 -15.66 38.43
C ARG A 388 8.32 -14.50 39.42
N LYS A 389 7.30 -14.34 40.21
CA LYS A 389 7.28 -13.39 41.31
C LYS A 389 8.28 -13.80 42.38
N LYS A 390 9.07 -12.85 42.92
CA LYS A 390 9.97 -13.07 44.04
C LYS A 390 9.16 -13.48 45.27
N ASP A 391 9.54 -14.60 45.94
CA ASP A 391 8.93 -15.01 47.17
C ASP A 391 9.30 -14.05 48.31
N GLU A 392 8.33 -13.45 48.96
CA GLU A 392 8.54 -12.53 50.10
C GLU A 392 9.26 -13.21 51.30
N ARG A 393 9.37 -14.53 51.30
CA ARG A 393 9.95 -15.31 52.41
C ARG A 393 11.47 -15.41 52.41
N ASN A 394 12.18 -15.01 51.34
CA ASN A 394 13.62 -15.13 51.26
C ASN A 394 14.44 -13.92 51.78
N HIS A 395 13.80 -12.89 52.30
CA HIS A 395 14.52 -11.74 52.87
C HIS A 395 14.89 -11.86 54.33
N GLU A 396 14.46 -12.93 55.05
CA GLU A 396 14.83 -13.12 56.48
C GLU A 396 16.11 -13.97 56.70
N CYS A 397 16.67 -14.62 55.70
CA CYS A 397 17.84 -15.50 55.89
C CYS A 397 19.23 -14.88 55.66
N THR A 398 19.32 -13.55 55.46
CA THR A 398 20.66 -12.91 55.27
C THR A 398 21.00 -11.89 56.37
N ARG A 399 20.49 -12.08 57.56
CA ARG A 399 20.93 -11.38 58.77
C ARG A 399 21.15 -12.40 59.89
N ILE A 400 22.23 -13.14 59.81
CA ILE A 400 22.96 -13.75 60.98
C ILE A 400 24.44 -13.57 60.70
#